data_21c511bc235d55c2bb77d72bcbc1078e
#
_entry.id   21c511bc235d55c2bb77d72bcbc1078e
#
_cell.length_a   1.000
_cell.length_b   1.000
_cell.length_c   1.000
_cell.angle_alpha   90.00
_cell.angle_beta   90.00
_cell.angle_gamma   90.00
#
_symmetry.space_group_name_H-M   'P 1'
#
loop_
_entity.id
_entity.type
_entity.pdbx_description
1 polymer ?
#
loop_
_entity_poly.entity_id
_entity_poly.type
_entity_poly.pdbx_seq_one_letter_code
_entity_poly.pdbx_strand_id
1 'polypeptide(L)'
;MPAYEIYFRCDDCKREHPIHLRIYLNEGPEHKETLAAFLRRYSMPPQVTSLRGRKAFCLKTGRRFKLESDDQIFLVPFTDNRPAPLIPDE
;
A
#
# COMPACT_ATOMS: atom_id res chain seq x y z
N MET A 1 -7.75 -5.56 14.92
CA MET A 1 -7.91 -4.73 13.72
C MET A 1 -7.17 -5.33 12.56
N PRO A 2 -7.77 -5.34 11.39
CA PRO A 2 -7.05 -5.83 10.22
C PRO A 2 -5.86 -4.94 9.89
N ALA A 3 -4.82 -5.57 9.41
CA ALA A 3 -3.62 -4.87 9.01
C ALA A 3 -3.51 -4.84 7.50
N TYR A 4 -2.94 -3.77 6.99
CA TYR A 4 -2.75 -3.59 5.56
C TYR A 4 -1.34 -3.09 5.30
N GLU A 5 -0.72 -3.65 4.29
CA GLU A 5 0.55 -3.15 3.84
C GLU A 5 0.34 -2.22 2.67
N ILE A 6 1.16 -1.19 2.60
CA ILE A 6 1.00 -0.17 1.58
C ILE A 6 1.97 -0.42 0.45
N TYR A 7 1.44 -0.44 -0.76
CA TYR A 7 2.25 -0.58 -1.96
C TYR A 7 2.05 0.65 -2.82
N PHE A 8 2.99 0.92 -3.69
CA PHE A 8 2.84 2.01 -4.64
C PHE A 8 3.15 1.50 -6.04
N ARG A 9 2.54 2.13 -7.03
CA ARG A 9 2.78 1.74 -8.40
C ARG A 9 4.01 2.46 -8.91
N CYS A 10 4.96 1.68 -9.36
CA CYS A 10 6.22 2.22 -9.86
C CYS A 10 6.15 2.34 -11.38
N ASP A 11 6.32 3.56 -11.89
CA ASP A 11 6.26 3.78 -13.32
C ASP A 11 7.44 3.13 -14.03
N ASP A 12 8.57 3.08 -13.37
CA ASP A 12 9.76 2.52 -13.99
C ASP A 12 9.65 1.01 -14.20
N CYS A 13 9.06 0.33 -13.22
CA CYS A 13 8.95 -1.13 -13.26
C CYS A 13 7.60 -1.61 -13.75
N LYS A 14 6.62 -0.72 -13.86
CA LYS A 14 5.27 -1.05 -14.28
C LYS A 14 4.60 -2.06 -13.34
N ARG A 15 4.95 -2.00 -12.06
CA ARG A 15 4.38 -2.90 -11.06
C ARG A 15 4.36 -2.21 -9.71
N GLU A 16 3.69 -2.83 -8.74
CA GLU A 16 3.62 -2.27 -7.40
C GLU A 16 4.80 -2.73 -6.55
N HIS A 17 5.30 -1.83 -5.73
CA HIS A 17 6.36 -2.12 -4.76
C HIS A 17 5.86 -1.78 -3.37
N PRO A 18 6.25 -2.56 -2.35
CA PRO A 18 5.92 -2.19 -0.98
C PRO A 18 6.78 -1.01 -0.53
N ILE A 19 6.22 -0.22 0.37
CA ILE A 19 7.01 0.86 0.98
C ILE A 19 7.29 0.55 2.44
N HIS A 20 7.10 -0.71 2.83
CA HIS A 20 7.42 -1.19 4.18
C HIS A 20 6.69 -0.42 5.26
N LEU A 21 5.44 -0.12 4.99
CA LEU A 21 4.57 0.55 5.94
C LEU A 21 3.33 -0.28 6.13
N ARG A 22 2.94 -0.49 7.38
CA ARG A 22 1.74 -1.24 7.71
C ARG A 22 0.82 -0.33 8.48
N ILE A 23 -0.46 -0.35 8.13
CA ILE A 23 -1.45 0.42 8.85
C ILE A 23 -2.54 -0.52 9.33
N TYR A 24 -3.29 -0.08 10.33
CA TYR A 24 -4.37 -0.85 10.92
C TYR A 24 -5.65 -0.06 10.77
N LEU A 25 -6.68 -0.71 10.22
CA LEU A 25 -7.96 -0.07 9.99
C LEU A 25 -9.06 -0.91 10.61
N ASN A 26 -10.09 -0.25 11.13
CA ASN A 26 -11.25 -0.97 11.64
C ASN A 26 -12.00 -1.66 10.53
N GLU A 27 -12.08 -1.00 9.40
CA GLU A 27 -12.74 -1.55 8.22
C GLU A 27 -11.89 -1.24 7.02
N GLY A 28 -11.84 -2.17 6.09
CA GLY A 28 -11.06 -1.95 4.89
C GLY A 28 -11.33 -3.03 3.87
N PRO A 29 -10.59 -3.02 2.77
CA PRO A 29 -10.86 -3.96 1.69
C PRO A 29 -10.48 -5.38 2.07
N GLU A 30 -11.14 -6.34 1.45
CA GLU A 30 -10.82 -7.74 1.63
C GLU A 30 -9.76 -8.20 0.65
N HIS A 31 -9.56 -7.43 -0.40
CA HIS A 31 -8.58 -7.75 -1.43
C HIS A 31 -7.79 -6.49 -1.75
N LYS A 32 -6.69 -6.65 -2.43
CA LYS A 32 -5.88 -5.51 -2.83
C LYS A 32 -6.72 -4.53 -3.64
N GLU A 33 -6.64 -3.27 -3.28
CA GLU A 33 -7.32 -2.25 -4.06
C GLU A 33 -6.60 -0.91 -3.88
N THR A 34 -6.88 0.02 -4.79
CA THR A 34 -6.26 1.33 -4.70
C THR A 34 -6.89 2.14 -3.58
N LEU A 35 -6.13 3.12 -3.10
CA LEU A 35 -6.66 4.04 -2.12
C LEU A 35 -7.86 4.79 -2.68
N ALA A 36 -7.85 5.10 -3.97
CA ALA A 36 -8.97 5.78 -4.59
C ALA A 36 -10.24 4.94 -4.48
N ALA A 37 -10.16 3.65 -4.74
CA ALA A 37 -11.33 2.78 -4.62
C ALA A 37 -11.79 2.68 -3.18
N PHE A 38 -10.85 2.61 -2.24
CA PHE A 38 -11.19 2.54 -0.83
C PHE A 38 -11.96 3.79 -0.40
N LEU A 39 -11.52 4.96 -0.84
CA LEU A 39 -12.14 6.21 -0.41
C LEU A 39 -13.51 6.46 -1.03
N ARG A 40 -13.89 5.67 -2.03
CA ARG A 40 -15.25 5.76 -2.55
C ARG A 40 -16.25 5.12 -1.61
N ARG A 41 -15.79 4.23 -0.73
CA ARG A 41 -16.68 3.49 0.15
C ARG A 41 -16.50 3.84 1.61
N TYR A 42 -15.34 4.38 1.97
CA TYR A 42 -15.02 4.67 3.36
C TYR A 42 -14.50 6.10 3.48
N SER A 43 -14.68 6.66 4.67
CA SER A 43 -14.11 7.97 4.96
C SER A 43 -12.60 7.86 5.09
N MET A 44 -11.91 8.97 4.91
CA MET A 44 -10.47 9.00 5.02
C MET A 44 -10.04 8.81 6.48
N PRO A 45 -9.40 7.69 6.83
CA PRO A 45 -8.92 7.52 8.20
C PRO A 45 -7.62 8.29 8.40
N PRO A 46 -7.33 8.66 9.65
CA PRO A 46 -6.07 9.39 9.92
C PRO A 46 -4.84 8.61 9.49
N GLN A 47 -4.87 7.29 9.61
CA GLN A 47 -3.73 6.46 9.24
C GLN A 47 -3.40 6.61 7.77
N VAL A 48 -4.41 6.85 6.94
CA VAL A 48 -4.23 6.94 5.50
C VAL A 48 -3.85 8.34 5.07
N THR A 49 -4.31 9.34 5.82
CA THR A 49 -4.01 10.73 5.49
C THR A 49 -2.50 10.95 5.37
N SER A 50 -1.73 10.30 6.22
CA SER A 50 -0.29 10.52 6.23
C SER A 50 0.42 9.86 5.05
N LEU A 51 -0.28 9.08 4.25
CA LEU A 51 0.34 8.46 3.08
C LEU A 51 0.54 9.45 1.94
N ARG A 52 -0.30 10.45 1.86
CA ARG A 52 -0.19 11.42 0.79
C ARG A 52 1.03 12.28 1.00
N GLY A 53 1.79 12.48 -0.05
CA GLY A 53 3.00 13.25 0.03
C GLY A 53 4.20 12.49 0.56
N ARG A 54 3.99 11.23 0.99
CA ARG A 54 5.10 10.42 1.46
C ARG A 54 5.97 10.04 0.27
N LYS A 55 7.26 9.97 0.50
CA LYS A 55 8.19 9.61 -0.55
C LYS A 55 8.46 8.12 -0.53
N ALA A 56 8.60 7.56 -1.72
CA ALA A 56 8.98 6.17 -1.88
C ALA A 56 10.05 6.12 -2.96
N PHE A 57 10.75 5.02 -3.06
CA PHE A 57 11.73 4.92 -4.12
C PHE A 57 11.80 3.48 -4.61
N CYS A 58 12.23 3.36 -5.86
CA CYS A 58 12.36 2.06 -6.50
C CYS A 58 13.72 1.50 -6.16
N LEU A 59 13.75 0.34 -5.51
CA LEU A 59 15.02 -0.28 -5.14
C LEU A 59 15.84 -0.65 -6.36
N LYS A 60 15.17 -0.88 -7.48
CA LYS A 60 15.85 -1.31 -8.67
C LYS A 60 16.57 -0.16 -9.36
N THR A 61 15.94 1.00 -9.45
CA THR A 61 16.51 2.14 -10.15
C THR A 61 17.01 3.22 -9.21
N GLY A 62 16.56 3.22 -7.96
CA GLY A 62 16.91 4.27 -7.01
C GLY A 62 16.13 5.55 -7.21
N ARG A 63 15.20 5.58 -8.16
CA ARG A 63 14.44 6.77 -8.42
C ARG A 63 13.41 6.99 -7.32
N ARG A 64 13.25 8.23 -6.90
CA ARG A 64 12.31 8.60 -5.86
C ARG A 64 11.00 9.06 -6.45
N PHE A 65 9.93 8.74 -5.75
CA PHE A 65 8.58 9.13 -6.14
C PHE A 65 7.90 9.77 -4.97
N LYS A 66 7.00 10.69 -5.26
CA LYS A 66 6.15 11.26 -4.23
C LYS A 66 4.75 10.69 -4.44
N LEU A 67 4.16 10.16 -3.38
CA LEU A 67 2.86 9.55 -3.47
C LEU A 67 1.79 10.64 -3.41
N GLU A 68 1.36 11.09 -4.57
CA GLU A 68 0.39 12.17 -4.65
C GLU A 68 -0.96 11.73 -5.14
N SER A 69 -1.01 10.63 -5.89
CA SER A 69 -2.26 10.19 -6.47
C SER A 69 -2.79 8.98 -5.73
N ASP A 70 -4.07 9.01 -5.39
CA ASP A 70 -4.70 7.88 -4.71
C ASP A 70 -4.73 6.65 -5.61
N ASP A 71 -4.58 6.83 -6.92
CA ASP A 71 -4.53 5.69 -7.83
C ASP A 71 -3.20 4.98 -7.80
N GLN A 72 -2.18 5.60 -7.26
CA GLN A 72 -0.85 5.01 -7.18
C GLN A 72 -0.62 4.24 -5.88
N ILE A 73 -1.51 4.40 -4.91
CA ILE A 73 -1.35 3.81 -3.60
C ILE A 73 -2.29 2.64 -3.48
N PHE A 74 -1.77 1.49 -3.01
CA PHE A 74 -2.56 0.28 -2.86
C PHE A 74 -2.59 -0.18 -1.42
N LEU A 75 -3.75 -0.65 -0.99
CA LEU A 75 -3.92 -1.28 0.31
C LEU A 75 -3.97 -2.78 0.09
N VAL A 76 -3.04 -3.49 0.70
CA VAL A 76 -2.93 -4.93 0.54
C VAL A 76 -3.18 -5.60 1.87
N PRO A 77 -4.27 -6.37 2.01
CA PRO A 77 -4.58 -7.01 3.28
C PRO A 77 -3.45 -7.93 3.73
N PHE A 78 -3.19 -7.90 5.04
CA PHE A 78 -2.13 -8.69 5.62
C PHE A 78 -2.69 -9.38 6.86
N THR A 79 -2.43 -10.68 7.01
CA THR A 79 -2.88 -11.38 8.19
C THR A 79 -1.68 -11.97 8.91
N ASP A 80 -1.64 -11.75 10.19
CA ASP A 80 -0.52 -12.23 10.97
C ASP A 80 -0.54 -13.72 11.19
N ASN A 81 -1.71 -14.33 11.11
CA ASN A 81 -1.81 -15.76 11.34
C ASN A 81 -1.55 -16.57 10.09
N ARG A 82 -1.20 -15.92 9.01
CA ARG A 82 -0.82 -16.63 7.81
C ARG A 82 0.55 -17.24 8.02
N PRO A 83 0.76 -18.48 7.60
CA PRO A 83 2.09 -19.07 7.74
C PRO A 83 3.11 -18.19 7.05
N ALA A 84 4.28 -18.13 7.63
CA ALA A 84 5.33 -17.33 7.05
C ALA A 84 5.62 -17.84 5.65
N PRO A 85 5.72 -16.98 4.69
CA PRO A 85 6.04 -17.43 3.35
C PRO A 85 7.43 -17.98 3.36
N LEU A 86 7.53 -19.16 2.87
CA LEU A 86 8.80 -19.75 2.74
C LEU A 86 9.55 -19.16 1.61
N ILE A 87 8.86 -18.62 0.66
CA ILE A 87 9.45 -18.15 -0.51
C ILE A 87 9.13 -16.76 -0.70
N PRO A 88 10.10 -15.93 -0.81
CA PRO A 88 9.83 -14.58 -1.17
C PRO A 88 9.34 -14.59 -2.56
N ASP A 89 8.37 -14.03 -2.80
CA ASP A 89 7.94 -14.06 -4.06
C ASP A 89 8.61 -13.29 -4.91
N GLU A 90 9.18 -13.46 -5.09
CA GLU A 90 9.82 -12.81 -5.72
C GLU A 90 9.52 -12.65 -6.62
#